data_6c0db01d9622a62a31a968835fee958d
#
_entry.id   6c0db01d9622a62a31a968835fee958d
#
_cell.length_a   1.000
_cell.length_b   1.000
_cell.length_c   1.000
_cell.angle_alpha   90.00
_cell.angle_beta   90.00
_cell.angle_gamma   90.00
#
_symmetry.space_group_name_H-M   'P 1'
#
loop_
_entity.id
_entity.type
_entity.pdbx_description
1 polymer ?
#
loop_
_entity_poly.entity_id
_entity_poly.type
_entity_poly.pdbx_seq_one_letter_code
_entity_poly.pdbx_strand_id
1 'polypeptide(L)'
;MNGPLKDILVLDLTRVLVGPYCTMILSDLGARVIKVEAPEIGDDSRKFGPFIDDQSAYFMSLNRGKESIALNLKNSEDKKIFEQILKKADVLVENFKPGTLEKWGFGWKELCKKYPKLIYA
;
A
#
# COMPACT_ATOMS: atom_id res chain seq x y z
N MET A 1 -3.79 -16.23 -7.31
CA MET A 1 -3.13 -16.13 -8.63
C MET A 1 -1.85 -16.96 -8.59
N ASN A 2 -1.53 -17.64 -9.66
CA ASN A 2 -0.27 -18.39 -9.78
C ASN A 2 0.81 -17.46 -10.30
N GLY A 3 2.01 -17.55 -9.73
CA GLY A 3 3.14 -16.72 -10.14
C GLY A 3 4.32 -16.89 -9.20
N PRO A 4 5.48 -16.34 -9.53
CA PRO A 4 6.68 -16.49 -8.70
C PRO A 4 6.53 -15.88 -7.30
N LEU A 5 5.59 -14.93 -7.12
CA LEU A 5 5.34 -14.26 -5.84
C LEU A 5 4.01 -14.66 -5.19
N LYS A 6 3.45 -15.81 -5.56
CA LYS A 6 2.11 -16.27 -5.11
C LYS A 6 1.90 -16.29 -3.59
N ASP A 7 2.96 -16.45 -2.82
CA ASP A 7 2.89 -16.56 -1.37
C ASP A 7 3.36 -15.27 -0.64
N ILE A 8 3.58 -14.19 -1.40
CA ILE A 8 4.06 -12.91 -0.87
C ILE A 8 2.89 -11.97 -0.64
N LEU A 9 2.83 -11.38 0.55
CA LEU A 9 1.87 -10.33 0.91
C LEU A 9 2.59 -8.97 0.93
N VAL A 10 2.11 -8.07 0.08
CA VAL A 10 2.61 -6.69 -0.03
C VAL A 10 1.59 -5.73 0.57
N LEU A 11 2.03 -4.91 1.49
CA LEU A 11 1.26 -3.81 2.04
C LEU A 11 1.68 -2.52 1.34
N ASP A 12 0.76 -1.96 0.57
CA ASP A 12 1.03 -0.84 -0.33
C ASP A 12 0.44 0.46 0.22
N LEU A 13 1.31 1.34 0.71
CA LEU A 13 0.94 2.69 1.18
C LEU A 13 1.22 3.76 0.11
N THR A 14 1.62 3.37 -1.09
CA THR A 14 2.06 4.30 -2.12
C THR A 14 0.91 5.02 -2.80
N ARG A 15 1.22 6.18 -3.40
CA ARG A 15 0.26 7.04 -4.09
C ARG A 15 0.83 7.50 -5.42
N VAL A 16 -0.04 7.86 -6.32
CA VAL A 16 0.15 8.49 -7.61
C VAL A 16 0.74 7.56 -8.68
N LEU A 17 2.05 7.49 -8.88
CA LEU A 17 2.62 6.84 -10.07
C LEU A 17 3.65 5.75 -9.72
N VAL A 18 4.82 6.15 -9.27
CA VAL A 18 5.99 5.25 -9.21
C VAL A 18 5.80 4.09 -8.22
N GLY A 19 5.35 4.41 -7.03
CA GLY A 19 5.05 3.39 -6.01
C GLY A 19 3.94 2.45 -6.45
N PRO A 20 2.77 2.94 -6.87
CA PRO A 20 1.70 2.09 -7.39
C PRO A 20 2.10 1.26 -8.60
N TYR A 21 2.93 1.77 -9.49
CA TYR A 21 3.48 1.01 -10.61
C TYR A 21 4.34 -0.16 -10.12
N CYS A 22 5.22 0.09 -9.15
CA CYS A 22 6.04 -0.96 -8.54
C CYS A 22 5.18 -2.08 -7.94
N THR A 23 4.21 -1.72 -7.11
CA THR A 23 3.34 -2.70 -6.45
C THR A 23 2.39 -3.39 -7.42
N MET A 24 2.02 -2.73 -8.52
CA MET A 24 1.29 -3.35 -9.63
C MET A 24 2.10 -4.49 -10.27
N ILE A 25 3.39 -4.26 -10.52
CA ILE A 25 4.27 -5.30 -11.06
C ILE A 25 4.34 -6.50 -10.10
N LEU A 26 4.43 -6.24 -8.80
CA LEU A 26 4.43 -7.32 -7.81
C LEU A 26 3.10 -8.11 -7.85
N SER A 27 1.98 -7.42 -8.02
CA SER A 27 0.66 -8.05 -8.20
C SER A 27 0.61 -8.90 -9.47
N ASP A 28 1.10 -8.37 -10.59
CA ASP A 28 1.15 -9.11 -11.87
C ASP A 28 2.01 -10.38 -11.75
N LEU A 29 3.03 -10.37 -10.90
CA LEU A 29 3.88 -11.53 -10.61
C LEU A 29 3.29 -12.50 -9.58
N GLY A 30 2.07 -12.25 -9.12
CA GLY A 30 1.32 -13.16 -8.27
C GLY A 30 1.28 -12.79 -6.79
N ALA A 31 1.93 -11.70 -6.36
CA ALA A 31 1.82 -11.24 -4.98
C ALA A 31 0.40 -10.77 -4.66
N ARG A 32 -0.05 -11.02 -3.44
CA ARG A 32 -1.24 -10.38 -2.91
C ARG A 32 -0.88 -8.96 -2.47
N VAL A 33 -1.48 -7.96 -3.08
CA VAL A 33 -1.22 -6.57 -2.75
C VAL A 33 -2.45 -5.96 -2.09
N ILE A 34 -2.28 -5.47 -0.86
CA ILE A 34 -3.31 -4.73 -0.13
C ILE A 34 -2.90 -3.26 -0.12
N LYS A 35 -3.65 -2.43 -0.83
CA LYS A 35 -3.44 -0.99 -0.87
C LYS A 35 -4.19 -0.33 0.28
N VAL A 36 -3.46 0.39 1.11
CA VAL A 36 -4.03 1.18 2.20
C VAL A 36 -4.22 2.62 1.73
N GLU A 37 -5.44 3.09 1.77
CA GLU A 37 -5.82 4.43 1.31
C GLU A 37 -6.41 5.24 2.46
N ALA A 38 -6.23 6.57 2.43
CA ALA A 38 -6.91 7.46 3.37
C ALA A 38 -8.43 7.38 3.16
N PRO A 39 -9.23 7.33 4.24
CA PRO A 39 -10.69 7.35 4.12
C PRO A 39 -11.17 8.56 3.32
N GLU A 40 -12.24 8.40 2.56
CA GLU A 40 -12.94 9.41 1.75
C GLU A 40 -12.12 9.96 0.57
N ILE A 41 -10.82 10.20 0.75
CA ILE A 41 -9.97 10.81 -0.27
C ILE A 41 -9.35 9.75 -1.18
N GLY A 42 -8.79 8.69 -0.60
CA GLY A 42 -8.06 7.67 -1.32
C GLY A 42 -6.74 8.16 -1.91
N ASP A 43 -6.26 7.45 -2.91
CA ASP A 43 -5.10 7.87 -3.70
C ASP A 43 -5.45 9.11 -4.53
N ASP A 44 -4.56 10.10 -4.55
CA ASP A 44 -4.77 11.34 -5.30
C ASP A 44 -5.04 11.09 -6.79
N SER A 45 -4.47 10.04 -7.34
CA SER A 45 -4.67 9.65 -8.75
C SER A 45 -6.11 9.25 -9.09
N ARG A 46 -6.96 8.99 -8.10
CA ARG A 46 -8.39 8.76 -8.33
C ARG A 46 -9.09 9.98 -8.93
N LYS A 47 -8.50 11.18 -8.79
CA LYS A 47 -8.98 12.44 -9.33
C LYS A 47 -8.32 12.83 -10.64
N PHE A 48 -7.40 12.01 -11.15
CA PHE A 48 -6.69 12.29 -12.39
C PHE A 48 -7.45 11.70 -13.59
N GLY A 49 -7.65 12.54 -14.61
CA GLY A 49 -8.21 12.08 -15.89
C GLY A 49 -7.21 11.27 -16.71
N PRO A 50 -7.68 10.67 -17.81
CA PRO A 50 -9.06 10.65 -18.28
C PRO A 50 -9.99 9.78 -17.41
N PHE A 51 -11.29 10.05 -17.49
CA PHE A 51 -12.31 9.30 -16.73
C PHE A 51 -13.14 8.44 -17.65
N ILE A 52 -13.46 7.23 -17.19
CA ILE A 52 -14.38 6.29 -17.87
C ILE A 52 -15.43 5.91 -16.80
N ASP A 53 -16.69 6.23 -17.06
CA ASP A 53 -17.80 6.02 -16.12
C ASP A 53 -17.46 6.55 -14.70
N ASP A 54 -17.00 7.80 -14.64
CA ASP A 54 -16.59 8.50 -13.41
C ASP A 54 -15.41 7.87 -12.68
N GLN A 55 -14.73 6.89 -13.28
CA GLN A 55 -13.53 6.27 -12.74
C GLN A 55 -12.26 6.78 -13.42
N SER A 56 -11.23 7.07 -12.67
CA SER A 56 -9.93 7.46 -13.21
C SER A 56 -9.27 6.30 -13.95
N ALA A 57 -9.07 6.44 -15.26
CA ALA A 57 -8.31 5.47 -16.04
C ALA A 57 -6.84 5.43 -15.58
N TYR A 58 -6.31 6.55 -15.14
CA TYR A 58 -4.97 6.65 -14.56
C TYR A 58 -4.84 5.74 -13.33
N PHE A 59 -5.76 5.87 -12.37
CA PHE A 59 -5.77 5.04 -11.16
C PHE A 59 -5.94 3.55 -11.52
N MET A 60 -6.90 3.22 -12.37
CA MET A 60 -7.20 1.85 -12.75
C MET A 60 -6.00 1.15 -13.40
N SER A 61 -5.27 1.86 -14.26
CA SER A 61 -4.12 1.29 -14.98
C SER A 61 -2.96 0.89 -14.07
N LEU A 62 -2.82 1.55 -12.92
CA LEU A 62 -1.71 1.36 -11.98
C LEU A 62 -2.07 0.50 -10.77
N ASN A 63 -3.36 0.22 -10.57
CA ASN A 63 -3.81 -0.46 -9.36
C ASN A 63 -4.61 -1.74 -9.63
N ARG A 64 -4.52 -2.27 -10.83
CA ARG A 64 -5.15 -3.55 -11.17
C ARG A 64 -4.61 -4.68 -10.30
N GLY A 65 -5.48 -5.60 -9.92
CA GLY A 65 -5.13 -6.76 -9.12
C GLY A 65 -4.92 -6.51 -7.63
N LYS A 66 -5.03 -5.25 -7.18
CA LYS A 66 -4.89 -4.90 -5.77
C LYS A 66 -6.23 -4.95 -5.03
N GLU A 67 -6.18 -5.36 -3.78
CA GLU A 67 -7.26 -5.12 -2.82
C GLU A 67 -7.07 -3.74 -2.18
N SER A 68 -8.15 -3.06 -1.82
CA SER A 68 -8.07 -1.75 -1.15
C SER A 68 -8.75 -1.79 0.21
N ILE A 69 -8.12 -1.14 1.18
CA ILE A 69 -8.69 -0.90 2.51
C ILE A 69 -8.49 0.57 2.89
N ALA A 70 -9.53 1.20 3.39
CA ALA A 70 -9.48 2.58 3.87
C ALA A 70 -9.13 2.59 5.36
N LEU A 71 -7.97 3.15 5.70
CA LEU A 71 -7.51 3.29 7.08
C LEU A 71 -6.91 4.68 7.30
N ASN A 72 -7.29 5.31 8.41
CA ASN A 72 -6.66 6.54 8.87
C ASN A 72 -5.51 6.21 9.83
N LEU A 73 -4.29 6.23 9.32
CA LEU A 73 -3.10 5.89 10.11
C LEU A 73 -2.71 6.93 11.18
N LYS A 74 -3.50 7.98 11.32
CA LYS A 74 -3.39 8.94 12.44
C LYS A 74 -4.27 8.54 13.62
N ASN A 75 -5.20 7.62 13.42
CA ASN A 75 -6.19 7.16 14.38
C ASN A 75 -5.70 5.87 15.05
N SER A 76 -5.82 5.80 16.38
CA SER A 76 -5.30 4.67 17.15
C SER A 76 -5.99 3.33 16.83
N GLU A 77 -7.28 3.34 16.53
CA GLU A 77 -8.03 2.12 16.21
C GLU A 77 -7.64 1.56 14.84
N ASP A 78 -7.54 2.45 13.83
CA ASP A 78 -7.12 2.06 12.50
C ASP A 78 -5.66 1.59 12.47
N LYS A 79 -4.79 2.18 13.29
CA LYS A 79 -3.43 1.70 13.49
C LYS A 79 -3.38 0.26 13.99
N LYS A 80 -4.28 -0.13 14.87
CA LYS A 80 -4.35 -1.53 15.37
C LYS A 80 -4.72 -2.49 14.23
N ILE A 81 -5.65 -2.10 13.38
CA ILE A 81 -6.04 -2.90 12.20
C ILE A 81 -4.84 -3.01 11.25
N PHE A 82 -4.19 -1.88 10.97
CA PHE A 82 -2.98 -1.85 10.13
C PHE A 82 -1.88 -2.77 10.68
N GLU A 83 -1.62 -2.73 11.98
CA GLU A 83 -0.62 -3.60 12.61
C GLU A 83 -0.94 -5.08 12.48
N GLN A 84 -2.22 -5.45 12.54
CA GLN A 84 -2.62 -6.85 12.35
C GLN A 84 -2.31 -7.35 10.94
N ILE A 85 -2.48 -6.50 9.94
CA ILE A 85 -2.12 -6.82 8.56
C ILE A 85 -0.60 -6.84 8.41
N LEU A 86 0.08 -5.85 8.99
CA LEU A 86 1.54 -5.70 8.92
C LEU A 86 2.28 -6.91 9.49
N LYS A 87 1.76 -7.52 10.55
CA LYS A 87 2.31 -8.77 11.12
C LYS A 87 2.40 -9.92 10.12
N LYS A 88 1.54 -9.91 9.12
CA LYS A 88 1.46 -10.95 8.09
C LYS A 88 2.13 -10.54 6.79
N ALA A 89 2.51 -9.28 6.65
CA ALA A 89 3.11 -8.75 5.43
C ALA A 89 4.59 -9.14 5.31
N ASP A 90 4.99 -9.42 4.08
CA ASP A 90 6.38 -9.67 3.73
C ASP A 90 7.08 -8.39 3.27
N VAL A 91 6.32 -7.50 2.65
CA VAL A 91 6.83 -6.25 2.07
C VAL A 91 5.90 -5.09 2.44
N LEU A 92 6.50 -3.98 2.85
CA LEU A 92 5.82 -2.69 3.02
C LEU A 92 6.44 -1.70 2.05
N VAL A 93 5.61 -1.06 1.23
CA VAL A 93 6.05 -0.05 0.26
C VAL A 93 5.37 1.28 0.54
N GLU A 94 6.14 2.36 0.62
CA GLU A 94 5.62 3.70 0.86
C GLU A 94 6.39 4.74 0.03
N ASN A 95 5.75 5.84 -0.29
CA ASN A 95 6.36 6.97 -0.97
C ASN A 95 5.92 8.32 -0.37
N PHE A 96 5.68 8.33 0.93
CA PHE A 96 5.41 9.56 1.66
C PHE A 96 6.65 10.42 1.79
N LYS A 97 6.48 11.67 2.17
CA LYS A 97 7.60 12.53 2.56
C LYS A 97 8.37 11.90 3.72
N PRO A 98 9.71 12.01 3.73
CA PRO A 98 10.52 11.54 4.86
C PRO A 98 9.97 12.04 6.19
N GLY A 99 9.93 11.17 7.18
CA GLY A 99 9.41 11.47 8.52
C GLY A 99 7.91 11.22 8.71
N THR A 100 7.14 10.99 7.65
CA THR A 100 5.69 10.79 7.78
C THR A 100 5.34 9.50 8.52
N LEU A 101 5.90 8.37 8.11
CA LEU A 101 5.64 7.09 8.78
C LEU A 101 6.23 7.04 10.18
N GLU A 102 7.38 7.65 10.40
CA GLU A 102 7.99 7.80 11.72
C GLU A 102 7.04 8.53 12.67
N LYS A 103 6.42 9.62 12.19
CA LYS A 103 5.44 10.40 12.96
C LYS A 103 4.23 9.58 13.37
N TRP A 104 3.84 8.60 12.53
CA TRP A 104 2.70 7.72 12.83
C TRP A 104 3.09 6.46 13.62
N GLY A 105 4.37 6.28 13.92
CA GLY A 105 4.87 5.13 14.68
C GLY A 105 5.26 3.93 13.84
N PHE A 106 5.38 4.09 12.51
CA PHE A 106 5.71 3.03 11.55
C PHE A 106 7.01 3.28 10.80
N GLY A 107 7.96 3.97 11.43
CA GLY A 107 9.26 4.21 10.84
C GLY A 107 10.11 2.94 10.78
N TRP A 108 11.08 2.94 9.86
CA TRP A 108 11.96 1.80 9.63
C TRP A 108 12.64 1.31 10.90
N LYS A 109 13.20 2.22 11.70
CA LYS A 109 13.93 1.87 12.92
C LYS A 109 13.10 1.07 13.92
N GLU A 110 11.81 1.33 13.98
CA GLU A 110 10.88 0.59 14.84
C GLU A 110 10.45 -0.72 14.19
N LEU A 111 10.07 -0.66 12.91
CA LEU A 111 9.54 -1.83 12.20
C LEU A 111 10.60 -2.91 11.98
N CYS A 112 11.84 -2.55 11.72
CA CYS A 112 12.90 -3.56 11.54
C CYS A 112 13.21 -4.34 12.82
N LYS A 113 12.99 -3.74 13.99
CA LYS A 113 13.13 -4.43 15.28
C LYS A 113 11.93 -5.33 15.57
N LYS A 114 10.73 -4.83 15.27
CA LYS A 114 9.48 -5.52 15.58
C LYS A 114 9.17 -6.62 14.57
N TYR A 115 9.53 -6.41 13.31
CA TYR A 115 9.30 -7.32 12.19
C TYR A 115 10.60 -7.52 11.40
N PRO A 116 11.54 -8.34 11.92
CA PRO A 116 12.91 -8.44 11.33
C PRO A 116 12.91 -9.05 9.91
N LYS A 117 11.85 -9.74 9.49
CA LYS A 117 11.75 -10.31 8.15
C LYS A 117 11.07 -9.38 7.15
N LEU A 118 10.50 -8.27 7.61
CA LEU A 118 9.81 -7.33 6.76
C LEU A 118 10.78 -6.60 5.84
N ILE A 119 10.48 -6.60 4.56
CA ILE A 119 11.18 -5.76 3.57
C ILE A 119 10.46 -4.41 3.54
N TYR A 120 11.18 -3.36 3.87
CA TYR A 120 10.67 -1.99 3.89
C TYR A 120 11.27 -1.22 2.71
N ALA A 121 10.42 -0.72 1.80
CA ALA A 121 10.84 -0.01 0.59
C ALA A 121 10.13 1.34 0.43
#